data_8533246bb4f50a19c17755c14b6c58d6
#
_entry.id   8533246bb4f50a19c17755c14b6c58d6
#
_cell.length_a   1.000
_cell.length_b   1.000
_cell.length_c   1.000
_cell.angle_alpha   90.00
_cell.angle_beta   90.00
_cell.angle_gamma   90.00
#
_symmetry.space_group_name_H-M   'P 1'
#
loop_
_entity.id
_entity.type
_entity.pdbx_description
1 polymer ?
#
loop_
_entity_poly.entity_id
_entity_poly.type
_entity_poly.pdbx_seq_one_letter_code
_entity_poly.pdbx_strand_id
1 'polypeptide(L)'
;MPKRVFDPVYVIVILALIAGFLALRLYSVLGKRTGHEQEPALRPAEERAKVTILQPRPVSETGGDSVRLSEGLLAPGAENGVRALIAADRSFDVPQFVEGARSAYKMVLEAFWRGDRDELAWLCDSDVLASFQEAIAAREAEGHVLDNRLVRIEKAQIVEASVNGRTAEVALRFEADIAAVTRDKDGHVVAGSLTDAVGTNDIWTFTRDIRSADPNWKLSETDEAA
;
A
#
# COMPACT_ATOMS: atom_id res chain seq x y z
N MET A 1 34.34 -19.92 25.15
CA MET A 1 33.26 -19.39 24.29
C MET A 1 33.89 -18.81 23.03
N PRO A 2 33.73 -19.42 21.84
CA PRO A 2 34.30 -18.86 20.61
C PRO A 2 33.45 -17.71 20.13
N LYS A 3 34.07 -16.53 20.00
CA LYS A 3 33.48 -15.38 19.28
C LYS A 3 33.35 -15.79 17.81
N ARG A 4 32.11 -15.92 17.29
CA ARG A 4 31.87 -16.03 15.85
C ARG A 4 32.29 -14.72 15.23
N VAL A 5 33.45 -14.71 14.60
CA VAL A 5 33.87 -13.66 13.69
C VAL A 5 33.01 -13.85 12.44
N PHE A 6 32.07 -12.98 12.20
CA PHE A 6 31.36 -12.94 10.93
C PHE A 6 32.41 -12.72 9.85
N ASP A 7 32.47 -13.65 8.90
CA ASP A 7 33.42 -13.57 7.78
C ASP A 7 33.14 -12.27 7.03
N PRO A 8 34.10 -11.34 6.91
CA PRO A 8 33.86 -10.02 6.30
C PRO A 8 33.35 -10.13 4.86
N VAL A 9 33.55 -11.25 4.20
CA VAL A 9 33.04 -11.54 2.87
C VAL A 9 31.52 -11.61 2.86
N TYR A 10 30.87 -12.23 3.87
CA TYR A 10 29.42 -12.30 3.96
C TYR A 10 28.78 -10.91 4.19
N VAL A 11 29.39 -10.09 5.01
CA VAL A 11 28.92 -8.71 5.25
C VAL A 11 29.02 -7.88 3.96
N ILE A 12 30.09 -8.04 3.19
CA ILE A 12 30.29 -7.32 1.91
C ILE A 12 29.26 -7.80 0.87
N VAL A 13 28.96 -9.10 0.81
CA VAL A 13 27.96 -9.65 -0.13
C VAL A 13 26.54 -9.13 0.21
N ILE A 14 26.17 -9.13 1.49
CA ILE A 14 24.87 -8.61 1.92
C ILE A 14 24.76 -7.10 1.63
N LEU A 15 25.82 -6.33 1.92
CA LEU A 15 25.83 -4.90 1.61
C LEU A 15 25.81 -4.63 0.09
N ALA A 16 26.44 -5.49 -0.73
CA ALA A 16 26.40 -5.39 -2.18
C ALA A 16 25.00 -5.72 -2.75
N LEU A 17 24.28 -6.69 -2.15
CA LEU A 17 22.91 -7.01 -2.54
C LEU A 17 21.93 -5.88 -2.17
N ILE A 18 22.09 -5.30 -0.97
CA ILE A 18 21.29 -4.15 -0.54
C ILE A 18 21.59 -2.93 -1.44
N ALA A 19 22.87 -2.67 -1.75
CA ALA A 19 23.27 -1.57 -2.63
C ALA A 19 22.77 -1.78 -4.07
N GLY A 20 22.79 -3.02 -4.58
CA GLY A 20 22.26 -3.39 -5.89
C GLY A 20 20.74 -3.21 -5.97
N PHE A 21 20.04 -3.59 -4.94
CA PHE A 21 18.58 -3.40 -4.81
C PHE A 21 18.21 -1.91 -4.77
N LEU A 22 18.93 -1.12 -3.96
CA LEU A 22 18.74 0.34 -3.88
C LEU A 22 19.07 1.03 -5.20
N ALA A 23 20.08 0.57 -5.95
CA ALA A 23 20.45 1.12 -7.25
C ALA A 23 19.40 0.80 -8.33
N LEU A 24 18.81 -0.39 -8.32
CA LEU A 24 17.71 -0.77 -9.20
C LEU A 24 16.44 0.04 -8.89
N ARG A 25 16.15 0.28 -7.62
CA ARG A 25 15.04 1.12 -7.18
C ARG A 25 15.19 2.57 -7.62
N LEU A 26 16.39 3.15 -7.47
CA LEU A 26 16.71 4.51 -7.97
C LEU A 26 16.55 4.62 -9.49
N TYR A 27 16.89 3.59 -10.24
CA TYR A 27 16.73 3.56 -11.69
C TYR A 27 15.25 3.50 -12.10
N SER A 28 14.42 2.78 -11.36
CA SER A 28 12.97 2.70 -11.58
C SER A 28 12.26 4.03 -11.29
N VAL A 29 12.68 4.74 -10.25
CA VAL A 29 12.09 6.04 -9.86
C VAL A 29 12.53 7.17 -10.80
N LEU A 30 13.75 7.14 -11.33
CA LEU A 30 14.23 8.16 -12.30
C LEU A 30 13.62 8.02 -13.70
N GLY A 31 13.00 6.87 -14.02
CA GLY A 31 12.39 6.60 -15.33
C GLY A 31 10.98 7.16 -15.54
N LYS A 32 10.29 7.57 -14.49
CA LYS A 32 8.93 8.14 -14.58
C LYS A 32 8.93 9.66 -14.36
N ARG A 33 9.54 10.41 -15.29
CA ARG A 33 9.29 11.85 -15.42
C ARG A 33 7.96 12.05 -16.15
N THR A 34 6.86 12.14 -15.44
CA THR A 34 5.63 12.77 -15.94
C THR A 34 5.76 14.27 -15.70
N GLY A 35 6.19 14.98 -16.73
CA GLY A 35 6.19 16.44 -16.74
C GLY A 35 4.77 16.96 -16.86
N HIS A 36 4.31 17.70 -15.86
CA HIS A 36 3.31 18.75 -16.00
C HIS A 36 3.70 19.87 -15.05
N GLU A 37 4.63 20.71 -15.52
CA GLU A 37 4.77 22.07 -15.01
C GLU A 37 3.65 22.90 -15.59
N GLN A 38 2.66 23.25 -14.77
CA GLN A 38 1.76 24.36 -15.07
C GLN A 38 2.40 25.65 -14.57
N GLU A 39 2.83 26.51 -15.49
CA GLU A 39 3.19 27.89 -15.21
C GLU A 39 2.02 28.65 -14.57
N PRO A 40 2.25 29.45 -13.52
CA PRO A 40 1.22 30.31 -12.95
C PRO A 40 1.02 31.52 -13.88
N ALA A 41 -0.08 31.56 -14.59
CA ALA A 41 -0.50 32.77 -15.33
C ALA A 41 -0.95 33.83 -14.34
N LEU A 42 -0.16 34.92 -14.23
CA LEU A 42 -0.55 36.16 -13.58
C LEU A 42 -1.71 36.80 -14.35
N ARG A 43 -2.87 36.91 -13.75
CA ARG A 43 -3.97 37.75 -14.24
C ARG A 43 -4.02 39.06 -13.48
N PRO A 44 -4.15 40.20 -14.19
CA PRO A 44 -4.30 41.50 -13.54
C PRO A 44 -5.71 41.67 -12.93
N ALA A 45 -5.72 42.38 -11.81
CA ALA A 45 -6.98 42.83 -11.20
C ALA A 45 -7.64 43.92 -12.06
N GLU A 46 -8.95 43.78 -12.22
CA GLU A 46 -9.97 44.82 -12.17
C GLU A 46 -11.26 44.38 -12.88
N GLU A 47 -12.33 44.18 -12.14
CA GLU A 47 -13.56 44.97 -12.27
C GLU A 47 -14.61 44.45 -11.28
N ARG A 48 -15.07 45.38 -10.45
CA ARG A 48 -16.14 45.14 -9.48
C ARG A 48 -17.50 45.12 -10.23
N ALA A 49 -18.11 43.91 -10.30
CA ALA A 49 -19.52 43.76 -10.65
C ALA A 49 -20.31 43.39 -9.38
N LYS A 50 -21.40 44.14 -9.18
CA LYS A 50 -22.33 44.00 -8.05
C LYS A 50 -22.94 42.62 -8.01
N VAL A 51 -22.71 41.89 -6.91
CA VAL A 51 -23.36 40.60 -6.67
C VAL A 51 -24.70 40.86 -5.98
N THR A 52 -25.77 40.55 -6.68
CA THR A 52 -27.12 40.43 -6.12
C THR A 52 -27.13 39.17 -5.24
N ILE A 53 -27.40 39.35 -3.95
CA ILE A 53 -27.51 38.26 -2.96
C ILE A 53 -28.80 37.48 -3.23
N LEU A 54 -28.69 36.36 -3.96
CA LEU A 54 -29.71 35.31 -3.95
C LEU A 54 -29.48 34.43 -2.74
N GLN A 55 -30.44 34.37 -1.82
CA GLN A 55 -30.42 33.50 -0.65
C GLN A 55 -30.23 32.06 -1.10
N PRO A 56 -29.29 31.28 -0.48
CA PRO A 56 -29.16 29.87 -0.76
C PRO A 56 -30.37 29.13 -0.22
N ARG A 57 -31.05 28.43 -1.11
CA ARG A 57 -32.02 27.39 -0.74
C ARG A 57 -31.23 26.27 -0.01
N PRO A 58 -31.72 25.70 1.09
CA PRO A 58 -31.00 24.59 1.74
C PRO A 58 -31.00 23.41 0.77
N VAL A 59 -29.83 23.11 0.23
CA VAL A 59 -29.56 21.84 -0.46
C VAL A 59 -29.47 20.79 0.64
N SER A 60 -30.33 19.80 0.61
CA SER A 60 -30.33 18.67 1.54
C SER A 60 -28.94 18.04 1.60
N GLU A 61 -28.29 18.16 2.75
CA GLU A 61 -26.99 17.58 3.07
C GLU A 61 -27.11 16.03 3.21
N THR A 62 -27.17 15.34 2.07
CA THR A 62 -27.04 13.86 2.10
C THR A 62 -25.58 13.44 1.90
N GLY A 63 -24.65 14.37 1.65
CA GLY A 63 -23.22 14.09 1.48
C GLY A 63 -22.36 14.36 2.72
N GLY A 64 -22.90 15.00 3.75
CA GLY A 64 -22.14 15.39 4.94
C GLY A 64 -21.92 14.27 5.96
N ASP A 65 -22.82 13.30 6.02
CA ASP A 65 -22.73 12.22 7.01
C ASP A 65 -21.73 11.13 6.62
N SER A 66 -21.58 10.82 5.34
CA SER A 66 -20.60 9.83 4.87
C SER A 66 -19.14 10.31 5.06
N VAL A 67 -18.88 11.63 4.96
CA VAL A 67 -17.55 12.19 5.19
C VAL A 67 -17.19 12.21 6.68
N ARG A 68 -18.16 12.41 7.57
CA ARG A 68 -17.94 12.37 9.05
C ARG A 68 -17.65 10.96 9.56
N LEU A 69 -18.25 9.92 8.95
CA LEU A 69 -17.97 8.51 9.28
C LEU A 69 -16.58 8.07 8.85
N SER A 70 -15.90 8.85 8.01
CA SER A 70 -14.54 8.58 7.51
C SER A 70 -13.45 9.34 8.28
N GLU A 71 -13.78 10.04 9.37
CA GLU A 71 -12.81 10.75 10.21
C GLU A 71 -11.77 9.75 10.74
N GLY A 72 -10.49 9.98 10.41
CA GLY A 72 -9.39 9.08 10.74
C GLY A 72 -9.08 7.98 9.71
N LEU A 73 -9.99 7.69 8.76
CA LEU A 73 -9.75 6.72 7.68
C LEU A 73 -9.12 7.32 6.42
N LEU A 74 -9.15 8.65 6.29
CA LEU A 74 -8.57 9.40 5.18
C LEU A 74 -7.39 10.24 5.67
N ALA A 75 -6.28 10.19 4.95
CA ALA A 75 -5.18 11.13 5.15
C ALA A 75 -5.54 12.50 4.55
N PRO A 76 -4.95 13.61 5.06
CA PRO A 76 -5.11 14.92 4.45
C PRO A 76 -4.73 14.88 2.96
N GLY A 77 -5.63 15.37 2.11
CA GLY A 77 -5.44 15.38 0.66
C GLY A 77 -6.11 14.24 -0.11
N ALA A 78 -6.46 13.13 0.53
CA ALA A 78 -7.13 11.99 -0.11
C ALA A 78 -8.62 12.24 -0.45
N GLU A 79 -9.25 13.25 0.17
CA GLU A 79 -10.70 13.47 0.12
C GLU A 79 -11.21 13.73 -1.31
N ASN A 80 -10.42 14.41 -2.14
CA ASN A 80 -10.84 14.74 -3.51
C ASN A 80 -10.89 13.48 -4.37
N GLY A 81 -9.88 12.61 -4.27
CA GLY A 81 -9.83 11.33 -4.98
C GLY A 81 -10.94 10.40 -4.53
N VAL A 82 -11.17 10.29 -3.22
CA VAL A 82 -12.26 9.47 -2.66
C VAL A 82 -13.63 9.98 -3.12
N ARG A 83 -13.86 11.29 -3.16
CA ARG A 83 -15.11 11.84 -3.71
C ARG A 83 -15.29 11.53 -5.20
N ALA A 84 -14.22 11.60 -5.98
CA ALA A 84 -14.26 11.24 -7.40
C ALA A 84 -14.59 9.74 -7.57
N LEU A 85 -14.02 8.87 -6.72
CA LEU A 85 -14.31 7.45 -6.72
C LEU A 85 -15.78 7.16 -6.35
N ILE A 86 -16.31 7.77 -5.28
CA ILE A 86 -17.73 7.63 -4.89
C ILE A 86 -18.68 8.15 -5.99
N ALA A 87 -18.28 9.19 -6.72
CA ALA A 87 -19.07 9.69 -7.83
C ALA A 87 -19.08 8.73 -9.03
N ALA A 88 -17.97 8.01 -9.27
CA ALA A 88 -17.84 7.03 -10.35
C ALA A 88 -18.45 5.67 -9.98
N ASP A 89 -18.34 5.27 -8.73
CA ASP A 89 -18.87 4.04 -8.17
C ASP A 89 -19.65 4.32 -6.88
N ARG A 90 -20.97 4.37 -7.00
CA ARG A 90 -21.86 4.65 -5.85
C ARG A 90 -21.92 3.51 -4.81
N SER A 91 -21.39 2.35 -5.13
CA SER A 91 -21.31 1.21 -4.20
C SER A 91 -20.06 1.27 -3.33
N PHE A 92 -19.12 2.19 -3.62
CA PHE A 92 -17.90 2.34 -2.83
C PHE A 92 -18.21 2.95 -1.45
N ASP A 93 -17.90 2.19 -0.42
CA ASP A 93 -18.05 2.58 0.99
C ASP A 93 -16.68 2.60 1.66
N VAL A 94 -16.26 3.76 2.17
CA VAL A 94 -14.91 3.97 2.73
C VAL A 94 -14.64 3.07 3.94
N PRO A 95 -15.50 3.02 4.97
CA PRO A 95 -15.30 2.12 6.11
C PRO A 95 -15.21 0.65 5.71
N GLN A 96 -16.11 0.19 4.85
CA GLN A 96 -16.11 -1.20 4.37
C GLN A 96 -14.85 -1.52 3.56
N PHE A 97 -14.41 -0.60 2.72
CA PHE A 97 -13.18 -0.76 1.95
C PHE A 97 -11.95 -0.87 2.86
N VAL A 98 -11.79 0.03 3.83
CA VAL A 98 -10.65 0.00 4.75
C VAL A 98 -10.62 -1.28 5.58
N GLU A 99 -11.78 -1.79 6.03
CA GLU A 99 -11.84 -3.07 6.75
C GLU A 99 -11.50 -4.26 5.83
N GLY A 100 -11.97 -4.24 4.57
CA GLY A 100 -11.57 -5.21 3.55
C GLY A 100 -10.08 -5.17 3.27
N ALA A 101 -9.49 -3.97 3.17
CA ALA A 101 -8.06 -3.78 2.95
C ALA A 101 -7.21 -4.28 4.14
N ARG A 102 -7.67 -4.09 5.39
CA ARG A 102 -7.02 -4.69 6.59
C ARG A 102 -7.01 -6.21 6.52
N SER A 103 -8.14 -6.79 6.11
CA SER A 103 -8.25 -8.24 5.94
C SER A 103 -7.34 -8.75 4.82
N ALA A 104 -7.30 -8.05 3.67
CA ALA A 104 -6.42 -8.36 2.56
C ALA A 104 -4.93 -8.25 2.95
N TYR A 105 -4.55 -7.19 3.67
CA TYR A 105 -3.18 -7.02 4.19
C TYR A 105 -2.73 -8.24 5.00
N LYS A 106 -3.58 -8.69 5.94
CA LYS A 106 -3.30 -9.90 6.73
C LYS A 106 -3.18 -11.14 5.85
N MET A 107 -4.15 -11.38 4.96
CA MET A 107 -4.17 -12.57 4.10
C MET A 107 -2.94 -12.63 3.18
N VAL A 108 -2.57 -11.52 2.55
CA VAL A 108 -1.39 -11.45 1.68
C VAL A 108 -0.10 -11.75 2.45
N LEU A 109 0.09 -11.13 3.62
CA LEU A 109 1.27 -11.39 4.46
C LEU A 109 1.35 -12.86 4.87
N GLU A 110 0.24 -13.44 5.35
CA GLU A 110 0.20 -14.83 5.78
C GLU A 110 0.41 -15.80 4.61
N ALA A 111 -0.19 -15.54 3.43
CA ALA A 111 0.02 -16.34 2.23
C ALA A 111 1.48 -16.25 1.74
N PHE A 112 2.06 -15.06 1.72
CA PHE A 112 3.47 -14.86 1.37
C PHE A 112 4.42 -15.61 2.32
N TRP A 113 4.19 -15.54 3.63
CA TRP A 113 5.03 -16.23 4.60
C TRP A 113 4.94 -17.75 4.46
N ARG A 114 3.75 -18.30 4.20
CA ARG A 114 3.54 -19.73 3.94
C ARG A 114 4.02 -20.20 2.58
N GLY A 115 4.26 -19.26 1.63
CA GLY A 115 4.56 -19.59 0.23
C GLY A 115 3.33 -20.04 -0.56
N ASP A 116 2.12 -19.64 -0.15
CA ASP A 116 0.85 -20.01 -0.78
C ASP A 116 0.63 -19.17 -2.05
N ARG A 117 1.10 -19.71 -3.18
CA ARG A 117 1.05 -19.03 -4.48
C ARG A 117 -0.37 -18.93 -5.02
N ASP A 118 -1.25 -19.88 -4.69
CA ASP A 118 -2.63 -19.91 -5.17
C ASP A 118 -3.45 -18.83 -4.47
N GLU A 119 -3.30 -18.67 -3.15
CA GLU A 119 -3.95 -17.58 -2.42
C GLU A 119 -3.44 -16.22 -2.87
N LEU A 120 -2.13 -16.06 -3.10
CA LEU A 120 -1.56 -14.82 -3.64
C LEU A 120 -2.11 -14.50 -5.04
N ALA A 121 -2.31 -15.48 -5.93
CA ALA A 121 -2.88 -15.27 -7.26
C ALA A 121 -4.33 -14.75 -7.19
N TRP A 122 -5.06 -15.10 -6.15
CA TRP A 122 -6.40 -14.58 -5.92
C TRP A 122 -6.38 -13.14 -5.37
N LEU A 123 -5.40 -12.79 -4.53
CA LEU A 123 -5.31 -11.50 -3.83
C LEU A 123 -4.62 -10.41 -4.64
N CYS A 124 -3.63 -10.77 -5.48
CA CYS A 124 -2.75 -9.84 -6.17
C CYS A 124 -3.05 -9.76 -7.67
N ASP A 125 -2.58 -8.69 -8.30
CA ASP A 125 -2.46 -8.65 -9.75
C ASP A 125 -1.23 -9.43 -10.24
N SER A 126 -1.01 -9.45 -11.57
CA SER A 126 0.05 -10.23 -12.19
C SER A 126 1.45 -9.80 -11.77
N ASP A 127 1.68 -8.51 -11.59
CA ASP A 127 3.01 -7.95 -11.39
C ASP A 127 3.47 -8.13 -9.94
N VAL A 128 2.58 -7.86 -8.99
CA VAL A 128 2.82 -8.14 -7.57
C VAL A 128 2.94 -9.64 -7.32
N LEU A 129 2.08 -10.46 -7.97
CA LEU A 129 2.16 -11.91 -7.87
C LEU A 129 3.51 -12.44 -8.36
N ALA A 130 4.00 -11.95 -9.51
CA ALA A 130 5.30 -12.37 -10.06
C ALA A 130 6.44 -12.02 -9.08
N SER A 131 6.43 -10.82 -8.50
CA SER A 131 7.44 -10.38 -7.53
C SER A 131 7.41 -11.24 -6.26
N PHE A 132 6.23 -11.57 -5.74
CA PHE A 132 6.11 -12.45 -4.58
C PHE A 132 6.55 -13.88 -4.88
N GLN A 133 6.22 -14.43 -6.06
CA GLN A 133 6.65 -15.76 -6.47
C GLN A 133 8.16 -15.86 -6.60
N GLU A 134 8.82 -14.83 -7.13
CA GLU A 134 10.28 -14.75 -7.21
C GLU A 134 10.91 -14.73 -5.81
N ALA A 135 10.41 -13.90 -4.91
CA ALA A 135 10.89 -13.81 -3.54
C ALA A 135 10.71 -15.12 -2.75
N ILE A 136 9.56 -15.80 -2.95
CA ILE A 136 9.30 -17.12 -2.35
C ILE A 136 10.28 -18.16 -2.90
N ALA A 137 10.49 -18.19 -4.23
CA ALA A 137 11.41 -19.15 -4.86
C ALA A 137 12.86 -18.94 -4.40
N ALA A 138 13.32 -17.69 -4.28
CA ALA A 138 14.65 -17.36 -3.78
C ALA A 138 14.83 -17.85 -2.34
N ARG A 139 13.87 -17.57 -1.46
CA ARG A 139 13.88 -18.03 -0.06
C ARG A 139 13.90 -19.55 0.06
N GLU A 140 13.07 -20.25 -0.73
CA GLU A 140 13.02 -21.71 -0.74
C GLU A 140 14.33 -22.33 -1.24
N ALA A 141 15.00 -21.71 -2.23
CA ALA A 141 16.31 -22.15 -2.72
C ALA A 141 17.39 -22.07 -1.64
N GLU A 142 17.30 -21.08 -0.74
CA GLU A 142 18.18 -20.94 0.43
C GLU A 142 17.81 -21.88 1.59
N GLY A 143 16.67 -22.58 1.48
CA GLY A 143 16.16 -23.45 2.53
C GLY A 143 15.62 -22.70 3.76
N HIS A 144 15.22 -21.44 3.56
CA HIS A 144 14.69 -20.60 4.63
C HIS A 144 13.17 -20.77 4.78
N VAL A 145 12.71 -20.82 6.02
CA VAL A 145 11.31 -20.86 6.42
C VAL A 145 11.01 -19.62 7.25
N LEU A 146 9.93 -18.90 6.88
CA LEU A 146 9.45 -17.76 7.66
C LEU A 146 8.43 -18.23 8.70
N ASP A 147 8.70 -17.94 9.97
CA ASP A 147 7.80 -18.13 11.10
C ASP A 147 7.42 -16.75 11.62
N ASN A 148 6.62 -16.04 10.81
CA ASN A 148 6.25 -14.65 11.05
C ASN A 148 4.80 -14.57 11.53
N ARG A 149 4.50 -13.50 12.26
CA ARG A 149 3.16 -13.24 12.77
C ARG A 149 2.84 -11.74 12.71
N LEU A 150 1.72 -11.40 12.12
CA LEU A 150 1.12 -10.08 12.27
C LEU A 150 0.56 -9.97 13.70
N VAL A 151 1.15 -9.11 14.51
CA VAL A 151 0.73 -8.90 15.91
C VAL A 151 -0.52 -8.05 15.93
N ARG A 152 -0.50 -6.91 15.22
CA ARG A 152 -1.65 -6.00 15.06
C ARG A 152 -1.45 -5.05 13.90
N ILE A 153 -2.54 -4.51 13.39
CA ILE A 153 -2.56 -3.35 12.52
C ILE A 153 -2.98 -2.17 13.39
N GLU A 154 -2.06 -1.27 13.68
CA GLU A 154 -2.34 -0.08 14.49
C GLU A 154 -3.21 0.90 13.74
N LYS A 155 -2.87 1.13 12.46
CA LYS A 155 -3.55 2.11 11.61
C LYS A 155 -3.66 1.58 10.18
N ALA A 156 -4.80 1.87 9.54
CA ALA A 156 -4.97 1.77 8.10
C ALA A 156 -5.72 3.01 7.62
N GLN A 157 -5.13 3.74 6.68
CA GLN A 157 -5.64 5.03 6.25
C GLN A 157 -5.44 5.20 4.76
N ILE A 158 -6.49 5.59 4.03
CA ILE A 158 -6.40 5.93 2.61
C ILE A 158 -5.54 7.19 2.48
N VAL A 159 -4.46 7.10 1.72
CA VAL A 159 -3.54 8.20 1.43
C VAL A 159 -3.79 8.80 0.05
N GLU A 160 -4.29 7.99 -0.88
CA GLU A 160 -4.61 8.42 -2.23
C GLU A 160 -5.76 7.59 -2.80
N ALA A 161 -6.57 8.19 -3.68
CA ALA A 161 -7.54 7.50 -4.50
C ALA A 161 -7.65 8.16 -5.87
N SER A 162 -7.80 7.36 -6.91
CA SER A 162 -7.96 7.84 -8.28
C SER A 162 -8.92 6.96 -9.07
N VAL A 163 -9.44 7.52 -10.16
CA VAL A 163 -10.23 6.77 -11.15
C VAL A 163 -9.77 7.16 -12.54
N ASN A 164 -9.23 6.19 -13.26
CA ASN A 164 -8.76 6.34 -14.62
C ASN A 164 -9.59 5.48 -15.57
N GLY A 165 -10.58 6.09 -16.22
CA GLY A 165 -11.52 5.40 -17.11
C GLY A 165 -12.39 4.40 -16.33
N ARG A 166 -12.03 3.11 -16.35
CA ARG A 166 -12.75 2.04 -15.63
C ARG A 166 -11.99 1.53 -14.41
N THR A 167 -10.74 1.89 -14.27
CA THR A 167 -9.89 1.42 -13.19
C THR A 167 -9.95 2.41 -12.04
N ALA A 168 -10.38 1.93 -10.88
CA ALA A 168 -10.22 2.61 -9.61
C ALA A 168 -8.96 2.12 -8.93
N GLU A 169 -8.21 3.04 -8.33
CA GLU A 169 -7.00 2.80 -7.57
C GLU A 169 -7.11 3.48 -6.22
N VAL A 170 -6.80 2.75 -5.15
CA VAL A 170 -6.82 3.28 -3.79
C VAL A 170 -5.57 2.82 -3.06
N ALA A 171 -4.74 3.78 -2.64
CA ALA A 171 -3.56 3.54 -1.83
C ALA A 171 -3.87 3.74 -0.35
N LEU A 172 -3.49 2.74 0.46
CA LEU A 172 -3.59 2.80 1.92
C LEU A 172 -2.20 2.74 2.54
N ARG A 173 -2.03 3.52 3.61
CA ARG A 173 -0.92 3.35 4.53
C ARG A 173 -1.35 2.43 5.65
N PHE A 174 -0.51 1.41 5.91
CA PHE A 174 -0.65 0.51 7.05
C PHE A 174 0.50 0.77 8.03
N GLU A 175 0.16 0.99 9.28
CA GLU A 175 1.09 0.96 10.40
C GLU A 175 0.79 -0.33 11.17
N ALA A 176 1.75 -1.25 11.24
CA ALA A 176 1.52 -2.58 11.81
C ALA A 176 2.74 -3.07 12.59
N ASP A 177 2.50 -3.96 13.55
CA ASP A 177 3.55 -4.65 14.28
C ASP A 177 3.66 -6.10 13.79
N ILE A 178 4.84 -6.50 13.38
CA ILE A 178 5.14 -7.84 12.88
C ILE A 178 6.27 -8.44 13.71
N ALA A 179 6.02 -9.62 14.28
CA ALA A 179 7.07 -10.47 14.85
C ALA A 179 7.55 -11.41 13.75
N ALA A 180 8.85 -11.37 13.44
CA ALA A 180 9.41 -12.10 12.30
C ALA A 180 10.58 -12.95 12.72
N VAL A 181 10.56 -14.23 12.33
CA VAL A 181 11.66 -15.19 12.52
C VAL A 181 11.92 -15.94 11.23
N THR A 182 13.17 -15.97 10.81
CA THR A 182 13.63 -16.83 9.74
C THR A 182 14.36 -18.02 10.33
N ARG A 183 14.00 -19.23 9.88
CA ARG A 183 14.65 -20.49 10.27
C ARG A 183 15.33 -21.10 9.05
N ASP A 184 16.41 -21.85 9.32
CA ASP A 184 17.00 -22.74 8.32
C ASP A 184 16.18 -24.05 8.21
N LYS A 185 16.59 -24.92 7.28
CA LYS A 185 15.99 -26.24 7.05
C LYS A 185 16.03 -27.18 8.27
N ASP A 186 16.95 -26.93 9.20
CA ASP A 186 17.12 -27.72 10.43
C ASP A 186 16.31 -27.11 11.60
N GLY A 187 15.57 -26.01 11.34
CA GLY A 187 14.71 -25.33 12.31
C GLY A 187 15.44 -24.33 13.21
N HIS A 188 16.74 -24.12 13.02
CA HIS A 188 17.48 -23.13 13.80
C HIS A 188 17.10 -21.72 13.36
N VAL A 189 17.00 -20.81 14.32
CA VAL A 189 16.77 -19.40 14.05
C VAL A 189 18.03 -18.79 13.44
N VAL A 190 17.93 -18.28 12.21
CA VAL A 190 19.01 -17.59 11.51
C VAL A 190 18.85 -16.07 11.55
N ALA A 191 17.62 -15.57 11.71
CA ALA A 191 17.32 -14.15 11.87
C ALA A 191 16.02 -13.91 12.62
N GLY A 192 15.89 -12.75 13.27
CA GLY A 192 14.67 -12.25 13.87
C GLY A 192 14.36 -12.79 15.27
N SER A 193 13.17 -12.43 15.78
CA SER A 193 12.65 -12.81 17.11
C SER A 193 11.12 -12.80 17.09
N LEU A 194 10.48 -13.79 17.73
CA LEU A 194 9.03 -13.80 17.94
C LEU A 194 8.59 -13.00 19.16
N THR A 195 9.52 -12.61 20.02
CA THR A 195 9.25 -11.82 21.23
C THR A 195 9.34 -10.32 20.97
N ASP A 196 10.04 -9.91 19.92
CA ASP A 196 10.25 -8.52 19.56
C ASP A 196 9.50 -8.24 18.25
N ALA A 197 8.37 -7.55 18.36
CA ALA A 197 7.65 -7.06 17.19
C ALA A 197 8.31 -5.78 16.67
N VAL A 198 8.44 -5.69 15.36
CA VAL A 198 8.97 -4.53 14.65
C VAL A 198 7.81 -3.81 13.99
N GLY A 199 7.73 -2.49 14.19
CA GLY A 199 6.78 -1.64 13.48
C GLY A 199 7.12 -1.53 12.00
N THR A 200 6.13 -1.72 11.14
CA THR A 200 6.21 -1.50 9.69
C THR A 200 5.31 -0.33 9.28
N ASN A 201 5.68 0.34 8.21
CA ASN A 201 4.91 1.43 7.63
C ASN A 201 4.88 1.22 6.11
N ASP A 202 3.81 0.60 5.65
CA ASP A 202 3.66 0.15 4.27
C ASP A 202 2.61 0.97 3.53
N ILE A 203 2.82 1.24 2.24
CA ILE A 203 1.82 1.80 1.35
C ILE A 203 1.45 0.74 0.32
N TRP A 204 0.19 0.30 0.33
CA TRP A 204 -0.35 -0.68 -0.59
C TRP A 204 -1.44 -0.09 -1.45
N THR A 205 -1.31 -0.28 -2.77
CA THR A 205 -2.31 0.17 -3.73
C THR A 205 -3.17 -1.01 -4.17
N PHE A 206 -4.49 -0.81 -4.08
CA PHE A 206 -5.49 -1.77 -4.54
C PHE A 206 -6.18 -1.22 -5.77
N THR A 207 -6.44 -2.09 -6.76
CA THR A 207 -7.14 -1.75 -7.99
C THR A 207 -8.39 -2.58 -8.21
N ARG A 208 -9.38 -1.98 -8.89
CA ARG A 208 -10.60 -2.67 -9.32
C ARG A 208 -11.15 -2.04 -10.60
N ASP A 209 -11.69 -2.85 -11.50
CA ASP A 209 -12.55 -2.35 -12.58
C ASP A 209 -13.95 -2.05 -12.01
N ILE A 210 -14.34 -0.77 -11.95
CA ILE A 210 -15.62 -0.31 -11.39
C ILE A 210 -16.85 -0.78 -12.19
N ARG A 211 -16.67 -1.34 -13.37
CA ARG A 211 -17.74 -1.93 -14.19
C ARG A 211 -17.76 -3.46 -14.14
N SER A 212 -16.79 -4.07 -13.46
CA SER A 212 -16.79 -5.51 -13.26
C SER A 212 -17.92 -5.93 -12.32
N ALA A 213 -18.50 -7.10 -12.60
CA ALA A 213 -19.41 -7.75 -11.65
C ALA A 213 -18.68 -8.33 -10.42
N ASP A 214 -17.35 -8.50 -10.53
CA ASP A 214 -16.50 -8.92 -9.42
C ASP A 214 -16.26 -7.72 -8.48
N PRO A 215 -16.71 -7.78 -7.21
CA PRO A 215 -16.51 -6.71 -6.26
C PRO A 215 -15.09 -6.67 -5.67
N ASN A 216 -14.26 -7.67 -5.93
CA ASN A 216 -12.97 -7.83 -5.31
C ASN A 216 -11.94 -6.82 -5.82
N TRP A 217 -11.14 -6.30 -4.89
CA TRP A 217 -9.98 -5.47 -5.16
C TRP A 217 -8.74 -6.36 -5.21
N LYS A 218 -7.83 -6.05 -6.12
CA LYS A 218 -6.53 -6.73 -6.25
C LYS A 218 -5.42 -5.81 -5.75
N LEU A 219 -4.46 -6.38 -5.03
CA LEU A 219 -3.23 -5.68 -4.67
C LEU A 219 -2.39 -5.50 -5.94
N SER A 220 -2.10 -4.25 -6.31
CA SER A 220 -1.38 -3.90 -7.54
C SER A 220 -0.03 -3.24 -7.31
N GLU A 221 0.24 -2.76 -6.08
CA GLU A 221 1.53 -2.18 -5.74
C GLU A 221 1.78 -2.27 -4.23
N THR A 222 3.04 -2.49 -3.86
CA THR A 222 3.51 -2.43 -2.47
C THR A 222 4.74 -1.53 -2.39
N ASP A 223 4.75 -0.60 -1.44
CA ASP A 223 5.88 0.28 -1.16
C ASP A 223 6.06 0.47 0.35
N GLU A 224 7.23 0.90 0.78
CA GLU A 224 7.48 1.34 2.15
C GLU A 224 7.27 2.85 2.24
N ALA A 225 6.54 3.29 3.26
CA ALA A 225 6.40 4.72 3.52
C ALA A 225 7.73 5.26 4.08
N ALA A 226 8.23 6.34 3.47
CA ALA A 226 9.45 7.01 3.88
C ALA A 226 9.27 7.75 5.21
#